data_4f36a857b8c6fdae3ff23ef8c5474ec1
#
_entry.id   4f36a857b8c6fdae3ff23ef8c5474ec1
#
_cell.length_a   1.000
_cell.length_b   1.000
_cell.length_c   1.000
_cell.angle_alpha   90.00
_cell.angle_beta   90.00
_cell.angle_gamma   90.00
#
_symmetry.space_group_name_H-M   'P 1'
#
loop_
_entity.id
_entity.type
_entity.pdbx_description
1 polymer ?
#
loop_
_entity_poly.entity_id
_entity_poly.type
_entity_poly.pdbx_seq_one_letter_code
_entity_poly.pdbx_strand_id
1 'polypeptide(L)'
;MEIITSRQNPLCTHLRKLAASASYRRQRGEFLCDSPKLLKEALLWGAEVRTVVAAAGVDLPELPLGVRQVEVPADVMKSVSPMETPQGTLFTCAIHTEPLPEM
;
A
#
# COMPACT_ATOMS: atom_id res chain seq x y z
N MET A 1 11.69 10.23 -3.86
CA MET A 1 11.05 9.42 -2.80
C MET A 1 10.69 10.32 -1.63
N GLU A 2 9.45 10.21 -1.14
CA GLU A 2 9.02 10.91 0.06
C GLU A 2 9.50 10.20 1.31
N ILE A 3 9.83 10.96 2.35
CA ILE A 3 10.15 10.39 3.66
C ILE A 3 9.12 10.91 4.65
N ILE A 4 8.44 9.97 5.34
CA ILE A 4 7.44 10.29 6.36
C ILE A 4 7.91 9.69 7.67
N THR A 5 8.02 10.53 8.70
CA THR A 5 8.54 10.11 10.01
C THR A 5 7.50 10.14 11.12
N SER A 6 6.32 10.69 10.85
CA SER A 6 5.26 10.81 11.85
C SER A 6 4.17 9.76 11.63
N ARG A 7 3.82 9.03 12.68
CA ARG A 7 2.67 8.11 12.68
C ARG A 7 1.34 8.82 12.46
N GLN A 8 1.30 10.13 12.68
CA GLN A 8 0.09 10.95 12.54
C GLN A 8 -0.05 11.57 11.16
N ASN A 9 0.89 11.29 10.25
CA ASN A 9 0.79 11.77 8.88
C ASN A 9 -0.53 11.26 8.26
N PRO A 10 -1.24 12.09 7.48
CA PRO A 10 -2.50 11.67 6.84
C PRO A 10 -2.40 10.37 6.05
N LEU A 11 -1.26 10.10 5.40
CA LEU A 11 -1.07 8.83 4.70
C LEU A 11 -1.12 7.67 5.68
N CYS A 12 -0.47 7.77 6.83
CA CYS A 12 -0.49 6.70 7.84
C CYS A 12 -1.91 6.43 8.35
N THR A 13 -2.68 7.48 8.56
CA THR A 13 -4.09 7.35 8.95
C THR A 13 -4.88 6.64 7.86
N HIS A 14 -4.67 7.01 6.61
CA HIS A 14 -5.31 6.37 5.46
C HIS A 14 -4.99 4.88 5.40
N LEU A 15 -3.72 4.50 5.54
CA LEU A 15 -3.29 3.10 5.51
C LEU A 15 -3.93 2.29 6.63
N ARG A 16 -3.99 2.84 7.85
CA ARG A 16 -4.64 2.15 8.97
C ARG A 16 -6.13 1.94 8.71
N LYS A 17 -6.81 2.92 8.13
CA LYS A 17 -8.22 2.79 7.78
C LYS A 17 -8.45 1.75 6.69
N LEU A 18 -7.58 1.71 5.69
CA LEU A 18 -7.65 0.67 4.64
C LEU A 18 -7.50 -0.73 5.25
N ALA A 19 -6.60 -0.89 6.21
CA ALA A 19 -6.39 -2.18 6.87
C ALA A 19 -7.59 -2.60 7.72
N ALA A 20 -8.26 -1.64 8.36
CA ALA A 20 -9.26 -1.91 9.38
C ALA A 20 -10.72 -1.95 8.88
N SER A 21 -11.02 -1.30 7.76
CA SER A 21 -12.43 -1.08 7.36
C SER A 21 -12.69 -1.45 5.91
N ALA A 22 -13.53 -2.46 5.71
CA ALA A 22 -13.98 -2.85 4.38
C ALA A 22 -14.82 -1.74 3.72
N SER A 23 -15.61 -1.03 4.51
CA SER A 23 -16.39 0.11 4.03
C SER A 23 -15.49 1.22 3.49
N TYR A 24 -14.43 1.53 4.23
CA TYR A 24 -13.48 2.56 3.81
C TYR A 24 -12.77 2.15 2.51
N ARG A 25 -12.38 0.87 2.39
CA ARG A 25 -11.77 0.35 1.15
C ARG A 25 -12.70 0.54 -0.06
N ARG A 26 -13.98 0.24 0.13
CA ARG A 26 -14.98 0.40 -0.95
C ARG A 26 -15.17 1.87 -1.32
N GLN A 27 -15.23 2.76 -0.33
CA GLN A 27 -15.38 4.20 -0.57
C GLN A 27 -14.19 4.78 -1.33
N ARG A 28 -13.00 4.32 -1.00
CA ARG A 28 -11.76 4.80 -1.65
C ARG A 28 -11.43 4.06 -2.94
N GLY A 29 -12.02 2.92 -3.17
CA GLY A 29 -11.69 2.09 -4.32
C GLY A 29 -10.25 1.59 -4.26
N GLU A 30 -9.78 1.24 -3.07
CA GLU A 30 -8.37 0.93 -2.83
C GLU A 30 -8.25 -0.13 -1.74
N PHE A 31 -7.21 -0.97 -1.82
CA PHE A 31 -6.91 -1.94 -0.78
C PHE A 31 -5.41 -1.95 -0.47
N LEU A 32 -5.07 -2.48 0.71
CA LEU A 32 -3.70 -2.51 1.24
C LEU A 32 -3.18 -3.93 1.26
N CYS A 33 -1.94 -4.11 0.82
CA CYS A 33 -1.21 -5.38 0.90
C CYS A 33 0.10 -5.18 1.65
N ASP A 34 0.47 -6.17 2.45
CA ASP A 34 1.73 -6.18 3.20
C ASP A 34 2.57 -7.38 2.74
N SER A 35 3.27 -7.24 1.61
CA SER A 35 4.15 -8.28 1.11
C SER A 35 4.97 -7.76 -0.06
N PRO A 36 6.31 -7.86 -0.01
CA PRO A 36 7.14 -7.53 -1.16
C PRO A 36 6.91 -8.49 -2.33
N LYS A 37 6.56 -9.75 -2.04
CA LYS A 37 6.26 -10.73 -3.08
C LYS A 37 4.99 -10.35 -3.84
N LEU A 38 3.94 -9.98 -3.12
CA LEU A 38 2.69 -9.55 -3.74
C LEU A 38 2.87 -8.28 -4.56
N LEU A 39 3.75 -7.38 -4.12
CA LEU A 39 4.06 -6.17 -4.90
C LEU A 39 4.64 -6.55 -6.27
N LYS A 40 5.62 -7.46 -6.29
CA LYS A 40 6.21 -7.92 -7.55
C LYS A 40 5.16 -8.57 -8.45
N GLU A 41 4.30 -9.39 -7.88
CA GLU A 41 3.22 -10.05 -8.63
C GLU A 41 2.22 -9.03 -9.17
N ALA A 42 1.84 -8.05 -8.36
CA ALA A 42 0.92 -6.99 -8.79
C ALA A 42 1.48 -6.19 -9.97
N LEU A 43 2.76 -5.83 -9.91
CA LEU A 43 3.42 -5.12 -11.00
C LEU A 43 3.49 -5.97 -12.27
N LEU A 44 3.77 -7.26 -12.13
CA LEU A 44 3.85 -8.19 -13.26
C LEU A 44 2.48 -8.37 -13.94
N TRP A 45 1.40 -8.39 -13.14
CA TRP A 45 0.04 -8.55 -13.66
C TRP A 45 -0.60 -7.25 -14.16
N GLY A 46 0.12 -6.13 -14.06
CA GLY A 46 -0.39 -4.84 -14.51
C GLY A 46 -1.44 -4.23 -13.59
N ALA A 47 -1.45 -4.61 -12.32
CA ALA A 47 -2.36 -4.00 -11.34
C ALA A 47 -2.06 -2.50 -11.18
N GLU A 48 -3.08 -1.72 -10.89
CA GLU A 48 -2.92 -0.29 -10.64
C GLU A 48 -2.43 -0.05 -9.21
N VAL A 49 -1.11 -0.09 -9.04
CA VAL A 49 -0.47 0.22 -7.76
C VAL A 49 -0.43 1.74 -7.61
N ARG A 50 -0.94 2.25 -6.50
CA ARG A 50 -1.01 3.70 -6.26
C ARG A 50 0.12 4.21 -5.39
N THR A 51 0.39 3.51 -4.29
CA THR A 51 1.37 3.93 -3.29
C THR A 51 2.16 2.73 -2.83
N VAL A 52 3.47 2.91 -2.70
CA VAL A 52 4.37 1.91 -2.12
C VAL A 52 5.07 2.55 -0.93
N VAL A 53 5.00 1.90 0.22
CA VAL A 53 5.61 2.35 1.46
C VAL A 53 6.65 1.31 1.89
N ALA A 54 7.88 1.74 2.05
CA ALA A 54 8.99 0.88 2.46
C ALA A 54 9.59 1.35 3.78
N ALA A 55 9.97 0.40 4.62
CA ALA A 55 10.78 0.73 5.79
C ALA A 55 12.19 1.14 5.34
N ALA A 56 12.84 2.02 6.11
CA ALA A 56 14.18 2.47 5.81
C ALA A 56 15.12 1.28 5.62
N GLY A 57 15.91 1.30 4.56
CA GLY A 57 16.87 0.24 4.25
C GLY A 57 16.30 -0.93 3.44
N VAL A 58 14.99 -0.93 3.14
CA VAL A 58 14.38 -1.98 2.32
C VAL A 58 14.48 -1.61 0.85
N ASP A 59 14.98 -2.54 0.04
CA ASP A 59 15.06 -2.36 -1.40
C ASP A 59 13.70 -2.60 -2.06
N LEU A 60 13.35 -1.72 -2.98
CA LEU A 60 12.13 -1.83 -3.77
C LEU A 60 12.45 -2.23 -5.20
N PRO A 61 11.55 -2.96 -5.88
CA PRO A 61 11.67 -3.18 -7.31
C PRO A 61 11.50 -1.87 -8.07
N GLU A 62 11.85 -1.86 -9.34
CA GLU A 62 11.57 -0.72 -10.20
C GLU A 62 10.05 -0.53 -10.30
N LEU A 63 9.61 0.70 -10.07
CA LEU A 63 8.18 1.04 -10.04
C LEU A 63 7.79 1.86 -11.26
N PRO A 64 6.56 1.69 -11.77
CA PRO A 64 6.06 2.52 -12.86
C PRO A 64 6.01 3.99 -12.48
N LEU A 65 6.04 4.87 -13.47
CA LEU A 65 5.82 6.30 -13.28
C LEU A 65 4.42 6.52 -12.72
N GLY A 66 4.31 7.48 -11.82
CA GLY A 66 3.03 7.83 -11.19
C GLY A 66 2.75 7.11 -9.89
N VAL A 67 3.53 6.08 -9.54
CA VAL A 67 3.40 5.42 -8.24
C VAL A 67 4.06 6.29 -7.18
N ARG A 68 3.31 6.60 -6.13
CA ARG A 68 3.85 7.35 -4.99
C ARG A 68 4.76 6.44 -4.18
N GLN A 69 6.00 6.86 -3.96
CA GLN A 69 6.99 6.09 -3.19
C GLN A 69 7.28 6.80 -1.89
N VAL A 70 7.15 6.09 -0.78
CA VAL A 70 7.32 6.64 0.56
C VAL A 70 8.24 5.74 1.38
N GLU A 71 9.18 6.35 2.09
CA GLU A 71 10.02 5.66 3.05
C GLU A 71 9.60 6.06 4.46
N VAL A 72 9.52 5.09 5.37
CA VAL A 72 9.18 5.34 6.77
C VAL A 72 10.15 4.63 7.70
N PRO A 73 10.38 5.17 8.92
CA PRO A 73 11.12 4.43 9.93
C PRO A 73 10.39 3.14 10.35
N ALA A 74 11.13 2.20 10.92
CA ALA A 74 10.57 0.91 11.31
C ALA A 74 9.39 1.03 12.29
N ASP A 75 9.43 1.99 13.22
CA ASP A 75 8.33 2.20 14.17
C ASP A 75 7.07 2.72 13.49
N VAL A 76 7.20 3.55 12.47
CA VAL A 76 6.06 4.02 11.68
C VAL A 76 5.49 2.87 10.85
N MET A 77 6.35 2.07 10.22
CA MET A 77 5.90 0.88 9.48
C MET A 77 5.11 -0.06 10.37
N LYS A 78 5.59 -0.32 11.57
CA LYS A 78 4.89 -1.19 12.53
C LYS A 78 3.51 -0.63 12.90
N SER A 79 3.38 0.68 12.98
CA SER A 79 2.11 1.33 13.34
C SER A 79 1.04 1.25 12.25
N VAL A 80 1.42 1.10 10.99
CA VAL A 80 0.49 1.08 9.85
C VAL A 80 0.29 -0.30 9.25
N SER A 81 1.21 -1.24 9.51
CA SER A 81 1.11 -2.59 8.97
C SER A 81 -0.02 -3.38 9.65
N PRO A 82 -0.84 -4.12 8.89
CA PRO A 82 -1.84 -5.00 9.49
C PRO A 82 -1.22 -6.28 10.06
N MET A 83 0.05 -6.55 9.80
CA MET A 83 0.72 -7.76 10.25
C MET A 83 1.45 -7.52 11.56
N GLU A 84 1.44 -8.55 12.43
CA GLU A 84 2.16 -8.52 13.70
C GLU A 84 3.67 -8.36 13.47
N THR A 85 4.19 -9.05 12.45
CA THR A 85 5.59 -8.92 12.03
C THR A 85 5.63 -8.36 10.60
N PRO A 86 5.76 -7.04 10.45
CA PRO A 86 5.79 -6.41 9.13
C PRO A 86 6.96 -6.90 8.29
N GLN A 87 6.72 -7.07 6.99
CA GLN A 87 7.77 -7.46 6.05
C GLN A 87 8.54 -6.27 5.47
N GLY A 88 8.20 -5.06 5.91
CA GLY A 88 8.91 -3.85 5.52
C GLY A 88 8.44 -3.22 4.21
N THR A 89 7.42 -3.77 3.56
CA THR A 89 6.87 -3.22 2.32
C THR A 89 5.35 -3.31 2.35
N LEU A 90 4.71 -2.15 2.25
CA LEU A 90 3.26 -2.03 2.07
C LEU A 90 2.98 -1.42 0.72
N PHE A 91 1.89 -1.78 0.11
CA PHE A 91 1.45 -1.08 -1.09
C PHE A 91 -0.07 -1.05 -1.17
N THR A 92 -0.59 -0.08 -1.91
CA THR A 92 -2.01 0.04 -2.17
C THR A 92 -2.28 -0.14 -3.64
N CYS A 93 -3.38 -0.80 -3.96
CA CYS A 93 -3.85 -0.97 -5.33
C CYS A 93 -5.27 -0.48 -5.45
N ALA A 94 -5.61 0.00 -6.63
CA ALA A 94 -6.99 0.32 -6.96
C ALA A 94 -7.84 -0.94 -7.00
N ILE A 95 -9.06 -0.84 -6.50
CA ILE A 95 -10.06 -1.88 -6.68
C ILE A 95 -10.77 -1.57 -8.00
N HIS A 96 -10.67 -2.48 -8.94
CA HIS A 96 -11.39 -2.38 -10.20
C HIS A 96 -12.66 -3.20 -10.09
N THR A 97 -13.79 -2.51 -9.92
CA THR A 97 -15.10 -3.14 -9.99
C THR A 97 -15.64 -2.92 -11.38
N GLU A 98 -15.49 -3.91 -12.22
CA GLU A 98 -16.13 -3.89 -13.51
C GLU A 98 -17.55 -4.41 -13.35
N PRO A 99 -18.54 -3.75 -13.95
CA PRO A 99 -19.88 -4.32 -13.94
C PRO A 99 -19.85 -5.68 -14.64
N LEU A 100 -20.54 -6.64 -14.04
CA LEU A 100 -20.67 -7.93 -14.67
C LEU A 100 -21.32 -7.77 -16.03
N PRO A 101 -20.80 -8.43 -17.07
CA PRO A 101 -21.44 -8.35 -18.37
C PRO A 101 -22.87 -8.88 -18.28
N GLU A 102 -23.78 -8.12 -18.83
CA GLU A 102 -25.16 -8.59 -18.95
C GLU A 102 -25.21 -9.69 -20.00
N MET A 103 -25.82 -10.76 -19.61
CA MET A 103 -26.03 -11.85 -20.53
C MET A 103 -27.52 -12.00 -20.82
#